data_75d06eb6531bd5e427517ef40cdb8390
#
_entry.id   75d06eb6531bd5e427517ef40cdb8390
#
_cell.length_a   1.000
_cell.length_b   1.000
_cell.length_c   1.000
_cell.angle_alpha   90.00
_cell.angle_beta   90.00
_cell.angle_gamma   90.00
#
_symmetry.space_group_name_H-M   'P 1'
#
loop_
_entity.id
_entity.type
_entity.pdbx_description
1 polymer ?
#
loop_
_entity_poly.entity_id
_entity_poly.type
_entity_poly.pdbx_seq_one_letter_code
_entity_poly.pdbx_strand_id
1 'polypeptide(L)'
;MPSAPSRTLSSGTVSPVPSPSMPPAPSILPGLALALGVAVVSMLVAPLLPGISALVLAIVVGVVLANVVPLPRAAAPGLAIASKKLLRAGIVLLGLQVALGDLASLGIGMLLVVVAVVGVGILGTVQLGRLVGVGRHLTVLIACGFSICGAAAVAAAAGVTDPDDEREEDTVTAVALVVLCGSLMIVLVPAAAALMGLHGETAGLWAGASIHEVAQVVAAGGAIGGGAALTVAVIVKLARVLMLAPVMAVMSMQQRRHGAKDGKQPPLVQLFVVGFLAMVLVRSFMPLPEPVLEAGSLLQTLLLAAAMFALGTGVRISLLKQVGPRPFLLAALSTVLVASVALGGVLLVA
;
A
#
# COMPACT_ATOMS: atom_id res chain seq x y z
N MET A 1 33.13 29.79 76.94
CA MET A 1 32.42 29.64 75.67
C MET A 1 33.25 30.31 74.59
N PRO A 2 33.90 29.61 73.66
CA PRO A 2 34.63 30.23 72.55
C PRO A 2 33.73 30.34 71.32
N SER A 3 33.83 31.51 70.70
CA SER A 3 33.13 31.94 69.46
C SER A 3 33.63 31.17 68.24
N ALA A 4 32.67 30.70 67.39
CA ALA A 4 32.91 30.05 66.13
C ALA A 4 33.30 31.06 65.02
N PRO A 5 34.22 30.70 64.09
CA PRO A 5 34.60 31.58 62.98
C PRO A 5 33.58 31.51 61.83
N SER A 6 33.17 32.69 61.34
CA SER A 6 32.36 32.89 60.15
C SER A 6 33.11 32.46 58.89
N ARG A 7 32.59 31.44 58.17
CA ARG A 7 33.05 31.06 56.81
C ARG A 7 32.42 32.01 55.79
N THR A 8 33.24 32.83 55.16
CA THR A 8 32.92 33.58 53.97
C THR A 8 32.76 32.61 52.76
N LEU A 9 31.57 32.52 52.20
CA LEU A 9 31.29 31.81 50.95
C LEU A 9 31.86 32.64 49.79
N SER A 10 32.90 32.16 49.18
CA SER A 10 33.43 32.67 47.91
C SER A 10 32.39 32.44 46.81
N SER A 11 31.86 33.50 46.21
CA SER A 11 31.03 33.46 45.02
C SER A 11 31.87 33.08 43.79
N GLY A 12 32.01 31.78 43.53
CA GLY A 12 32.58 31.30 42.30
C GLY A 12 31.60 31.65 41.12
N THR A 13 32.08 32.50 40.22
CA THR A 13 31.39 32.77 38.93
C THR A 13 31.37 31.47 38.14
N VAL A 14 30.15 30.85 38.05
CA VAL A 14 29.91 29.71 37.15
C VAL A 14 29.88 30.24 35.73
N SER A 15 30.93 29.93 34.98
CA SER A 15 30.94 30.19 33.51
C SER A 15 29.79 29.46 32.86
N PRO A 16 29.03 30.09 31.95
CA PRO A 16 27.94 29.42 31.27
C PRO A 16 28.51 28.28 30.41
N VAL A 17 28.05 27.04 30.66
CA VAL A 17 28.37 25.88 29.83
C VAL A 17 27.77 26.17 28.43
N PRO A 18 28.57 26.12 27.34
CA PRO A 18 28.06 26.31 26.01
C PRO A 18 26.99 25.26 25.75
N SER A 19 25.77 25.70 25.43
CA SER A 19 24.69 24.82 25.00
C SER A 19 25.17 23.99 23.81
N PRO A 20 25.01 22.65 23.83
CA PRO A 20 25.38 21.82 22.69
C PRO A 20 24.58 22.31 21.47
N SER A 21 25.29 22.73 20.42
CA SER A 21 24.72 23.08 19.15
C SER A 21 23.91 21.87 18.65
N MET A 22 22.59 22.02 18.52
CA MET A 22 21.76 20.97 17.90
C MET A 22 22.33 20.62 16.53
N PRO A 23 22.53 19.33 16.22
CA PRO A 23 22.97 18.94 14.90
C PRO A 23 21.94 19.44 13.86
N PRO A 24 22.41 19.90 12.67
CA PRO A 24 21.49 20.38 11.63
C PRO A 24 20.47 19.30 11.32
N ALA A 25 19.21 19.71 11.11
CA ALA A 25 18.12 18.81 10.77
C ALA A 25 18.54 17.91 9.57
N PRO A 26 18.33 16.60 9.65
CA PRO A 26 18.78 15.70 8.60
C PRO A 26 18.10 16.07 7.27
N SER A 27 18.93 16.25 6.22
CA SER A 27 18.43 16.60 4.89
C SER A 27 17.57 15.47 4.32
N ILE A 28 16.38 15.82 3.80
CA ILE A 28 15.48 14.87 3.15
C ILE A 28 15.86 14.60 1.69
N LEU A 29 16.68 15.48 1.11
CA LEU A 29 16.99 15.49 -0.33
C LEU A 29 17.65 14.19 -0.81
N PRO A 30 18.66 13.60 -0.14
CA PRO A 30 19.35 12.43 -0.69
C PRO A 30 18.42 11.23 -0.87
N GLY A 31 17.56 10.95 0.12
CA GLY A 31 16.63 9.82 0.06
C GLY A 31 15.49 10.04 -0.93
N LEU A 32 14.99 11.27 -1.01
CA LEU A 32 13.93 11.62 -1.95
C LEU A 32 14.44 11.59 -3.40
N ALA A 33 15.63 12.14 -3.67
CA ALA A 33 16.26 12.09 -4.97
C ALA A 33 16.55 10.64 -5.41
N LEU A 34 17.02 9.81 -4.49
CA LEU A 34 17.22 8.38 -4.75
C LEU A 34 15.89 7.69 -5.12
N ALA A 35 14.83 7.91 -4.36
CA ALA A 35 13.53 7.30 -4.61
C ALA A 35 12.93 7.73 -5.95
N LEU A 36 12.97 9.02 -6.26
CA LEU A 36 12.49 9.55 -7.54
C LEU A 36 13.37 9.09 -8.71
N GLY A 37 14.69 9.06 -8.54
CA GLY A 37 15.61 8.59 -9.57
C GLY A 37 15.34 7.11 -9.94
N VAL A 38 15.19 6.24 -8.94
CA VAL A 38 14.83 4.84 -9.18
C VAL A 38 13.44 4.71 -9.79
N ALA A 39 12.48 5.54 -9.39
CA ALA A 39 11.15 5.54 -9.99
C ALA A 39 11.21 5.89 -11.49
N VAL A 40 11.94 6.95 -11.86
CA VAL A 40 12.13 7.33 -13.27
C VAL A 40 12.79 6.21 -14.06
N VAL A 41 13.89 5.63 -13.55
CA VAL A 41 14.55 4.49 -14.20
C VAL A 41 13.59 3.30 -14.35
N SER A 42 12.82 2.99 -13.31
CA SER A 42 11.83 1.91 -13.36
C SER A 42 10.74 2.17 -14.42
N MET A 43 10.29 3.42 -14.57
CA MET A 43 9.32 3.80 -15.61
C MET A 43 9.90 3.69 -17.02
N LEU A 44 11.18 3.99 -17.21
CA LEU A 44 11.85 3.88 -18.52
C LEU A 44 12.16 2.41 -18.88
N VAL A 45 12.47 1.59 -17.89
CA VAL A 45 12.86 0.18 -18.10
C VAL A 45 11.64 -0.76 -18.18
N ALA A 46 10.58 -0.47 -17.42
CA ALA A 46 9.39 -1.33 -17.36
C ALA A 46 8.79 -1.67 -18.74
N PRO A 47 8.69 -0.74 -19.72
CA PRO A 47 8.19 -1.07 -21.06
C PRO A 47 9.04 -2.10 -21.82
N LEU A 48 10.31 -2.26 -21.44
CA LEU A 48 11.24 -3.24 -22.05
C LEU A 48 11.09 -4.65 -21.46
N LEU A 49 10.36 -4.76 -20.32
CA LEU A 49 10.19 -6.00 -19.57
C LEU A 49 8.72 -6.43 -19.61
N PRO A 50 8.32 -7.37 -20.49
CA PRO A 50 6.93 -7.79 -20.59
C PRO A 50 6.43 -8.37 -19.26
N GLY A 51 5.26 -7.89 -18.81
CA GLY A 51 4.62 -8.35 -17.58
C GLY A 51 5.15 -7.72 -16.28
N ILE A 52 6.15 -6.82 -16.35
CA ILE A 52 6.69 -6.14 -15.16
C ILE A 52 6.33 -4.66 -15.20
N SER A 53 5.60 -4.19 -14.17
CA SER A 53 5.29 -2.76 -14.05
C SER A 53 6.41 -1.97 -13.37
N ALA A 54 6.43 -0.66 -13.59
CA ALA A 54 7.38 0.26 -12.95
C ALA A 54 7.31 0.17 -11.41
N LEU A 55 6.13 -0.07 -10.83
CA LEU A 55 5.94 -0.19 -9.39
C LEU A 55 6.60 -1.48 -8.84
N VAL A 56 6.40 -2.59 -9.53
CA VAL A 56 7.02 -3.88 -9.18
C VAL A 56 8.54 -3.81 -9.34
N LEU A 57 9.01 -3.21 -10.43
CA LEU A 57 10.45 -3.02 -10.64
C LEU A 57 11.07 -2.16 -9.52
N ALA A 58 10.44 -1.03 -9.19
CA ALA A 58 10.91 -0.13 -8.16
C ALA A 58 11.02 -0.80 -6.78
N ILE A 59 9.99 -1.57 -6.36
CA ILE A 59 10.05 -2.26 -5.05
C ILE A 59 11.10 -3.37 -5.05
N VAL A 60 11.25 -4.14 -6.13
CA VAL A 60 12.28 -5.18 -6.26
C VAL A 60 13.68 -4.55 -6.18
N VAL A 61 13.91 -3.45 -6.90
CA VAL A 61 15.18 -2.70 -6.80
C VAL A 61 15.42 -2.23 -5.37
N GLY A 62 14.40 -1.72 -4.68
CA GLY A 62 14.48 -1.32 -3.28
C GLY A 62 14.89 -2.47 -2.35
N VAL A 63 14.22 -3.62 -2.49
CA VAL A 63 14.53 -4.84 -1.71
C VAL A 63 15.96 -5.30 -1.98
N VAL A 64 16.36 -5.41 -3.26
CA VAL A 64 17.70 -5.86 -3.63
C VAL A 64 18.75 -4.90 -3.07
N LEU A 65 18.58 -3.60 -3.29
CA LEU A 65 19.52 -2.59 -2.85
C LEU A 65 19.73 -2.62 -1.33
N ALA A 66 18.64 -2.71 -0.55
CA ALA A 66 18.70 -2.73 0.92
C ALA A 66 19.36 -4.00 1.49
N ASN A 67 19.37 -5.09 0.73
CA ASN A 67 19.95 -6.37 1.18
C ASN A 67 21.39 -6.61 0.65
N VAL A 68 21.81 -5.86 -0.39
CA VAL A 68 23.13 -5.99 -1.01
C VAL A 68 24.08 -4.87 -0.56
N VAL A 69 23.54 -3.63 -0.41
CA VAL A 69 24.34 -2.45 -0.11
C VAL A 69 23.78 -1.75 1.14
N PRO A 70 24.62 -1.41 2.13
CA PRO A 70 24.17 -0.59 3.25
C PRO A 70 23.79 0.81 2.76
N LEU A 71 22.51 1.16 2.86
CA LEU A 71 22.03 2.48 2.47
C LEU A 71 22.60 3.57 3.39
N PRO A 72 23.03 4.72 2.84
CA PRO A 72 23.53 5.83 3.65
C PRO A 72 22.48 6.29 4.67
N ARG A 73 22.86 6.52 5.90
CA ARG A 73 21.96 7.06 6.95
C ARG A 73 21.31 8.38 6.54
N ALA A 74 22.00 9.17 5.72
CA ALA A 74 21.48 10.43 5.17
C ALA A 74 20.26 10.23 4.23
N ALA A 75 20.05 9.04 3.67
CA ALA A 75 18.90 8.75 2.83
C ALA A 75 17.62 8.42 3.62
N ALA A 76 17.75 7.96 4.87
CA ALA A 76 16.62 7.49 5.67
C ALA A 76 15.46 8.51 5.81
N PRO A 77 15.68 9.81 6.10
CA PRO A 77 14.58 10.76 6.23
C PRO A 77 13.81 10.97 4.92
N GLY A 78 14.51 11.01 3.79
CA GLY A 78 13.89 11.15 2.46
C GLY A 78 13.09 9.91 2.06
N LEU A 79 13.60 8.72 2.33
CA LEU A 79 12.90 7.45 2.09
C LEU A 79 11.63 7.34 2.96
N ALA A 80 11.68 7.77 4.23
CA ALA A 80 10.51 7.81 5.10
C ALA A 80 9.42 8.76 4.57
N ILE A 81 9.79 9.89 3.97
CA ILE A 81 8.85 10.79 3.28
C ILE A 81 8.29 10.11 2.03
N ALA A 82 9.13 9.46 1.23
CA ALA A 82 8.68 8.79 0.01
C ALA A 82 7.68 7.66 0.33
N SER A 83 7.97 6.79 1.29
CA SER A 83 7.09 5.68 1.68
C SER A 83 5.73 6.11 2.24
N LYS A 84 5.61 7.34 2.79
CA LYS A 84 4.37 7.83 3.42
C LYS A 84 3.68 8.93 2.63
N LYS A 85 4.40 10.03 2.32
CA LYS A 85 3.79 11.21 1.69
C LYS A 85 3.60 11.02 0.19
N LEU A 86 4.61 10.49 -0.53
CA LEU A 86 4.46 10.26 -1.98
C LEU A 86 3.44 9.14 -2.24
N LEU A 87 3.41 8.10 -1.40
CA LEU A 87 2.39 7.05 -1.48
C LEU A 87 0.97 7.64 -1.38
N ARG A 88 0.72 8.47 -0.35
CA ARG A 88 -0.60 9.11 -0.16
C ARG A 88 -0.97 10.03 -1.32
N ALA A 89 -0.01 10.83 -1.81
CA ALA A 89 -0.23 11.69 -2.98
C ALA A 89 -0.50 10.87 -4.25
N GLY A 90 0.22 9.78 -4.47
CA GLY A 90 -0.02 8.86 -5.58
C GLY A 90 -1.41 8.20 -5.50
N ILE A 91 -1.89 7.84 -4.31
CA ILE A 91 -3.25 7.32 -4.10
C ILE A 91 -4.31 8.38 -4.42
N VAL A 92 -4.09 9.64 -4.03
CA VAL A 92 -5.00 10.75 -4.40
C VAL A 92 -5.13 10.85 -5.92
N LEU A 93 -4.00 10.87 -6.63
CA LEU A 93 -4.00 10.95 -8.10
C LEU A 93 -4.61 9.70 -8.77
N LEU A 94 -4.53 8.54 -8.14
CA LEU A 94 -5.18 7.32 -8.63
C LEU A 94 -6.70 7.52 -8.79
N GLY A 95 -7.32 8.40 -8.01
CA GLY A 95 -8.73 8.77 -8.15
C GLY A 95 -9.10 9.33 -9.52
N LEU A 96 -8.16 9.99 -10.22
CA LEU A 96 -8.38 10.47 -11.59
C LEU A 96 -8.51 9.35 -12.63
N GLN A 97 -8.13 8.13 -12.29
CA GLN A 97 -8.29 6.98 -13.19
C GLN A 97 -9.64 6.25 -12.97
N VAL A 98 -10.41 6.64 -11.96
CA VAL A 98 -11.70 6.02 -11.61
C VAL A 98 -12.84 6.91 -12.08
N ALA A 99 -13.54 6.51 -13.12
CA ALA A 99 -14.80 7.15 -13.53
C ALA A 99 -15.99 6.33 -13.01
N LEU A 100 -16.96 6.96 -12.36
CA LEU A 100 -18.16 6.30 -11.84
C LEU A 100 -19.00 5.67 -12.95
N GLY A 101 -18.97 6.24 -14.17
CA GLY A 101 -19.60 5.67 -15.35
C GLY A 101 -19.03 4.30 -15.72
N ASP A 102 -17.69 4.14 -15.67
CA ASP A 102 -17.04 2.87 -15.96
C ASP A 102 -17.41 1.81 -14.91
N LEU A 103 -17.51 2.23 -13.62
CA LEU A 103 -17.97 1.33 -12.57
C LEU A 103 -19.43 0.91 -12.74
N ALA A 104 -20.29 1.83 -13.18
CA ALA A 104 -21.69 1.53 -13.44
C ALA A 104 -21.86 0.53 -14.61
N SER A 105 -20.94 0.55 -15.59
CA SER A 105 -20.94 -0.39 -16.72
C SER A 105 -20.70 -1.85 -16.32
N LEU A 106 -20.09 -2.11 -15.15
CA LEU A 106 -19.92 -3.46 -14.61
C LEU A 106 -21.26 -4.13 -14.22
N GLY A 107 -22.32 -3.35 -14.05
CA GLY A 107 -23.60 -3.83 -13.55
C GLY A 107 -23.59 -4.13 -12.05
N ILE A 108 -24.79 -4.20 -11.46
CA ILE A 108 -24.97 -4.38 -10.02
C ILE A 108 -24.43 -5.73 -9.53
N GLY A 109 -24.54 -6.79 -10.36
CA GLY A 109 -24.03 -8.11 -10.01
C GLY A 109 -22.54 -8.09 -9.71
N MET A 110 -21.73 -7.52 -10.61
CA MET A 110 -20.28 -7.45 -10.41
C MET A 110 -19.88 -6.50 -9.28
N LEU A 111 -20.63 -5.42 -9.05
CA LEU A 111 -20.40 -4.54 -7.89
C LEU A 111 -20.66 -5.26 -6.57
N LEU A 112 -21.68 -6.12 -6.49
CA LEU A 112 -21.93 -6.98 -5.32
C LEU A 112 -20.79 -8.00 -5.13
N VAL A 113 -20.25 -8.56 -6.22
CA VAL A 113 -19.08 -9.44 -6.16
C VAL A 113 -17.88 -8.69 -5.57
N VAL A 114 -17.62 -7.45 -5.99
CA VAL A 114 -16.55 -6.62 -5.42
C VAL A 114 -16.73 -6.41 -3.92
N VAL A 115 -17.94 -6.06 -3.49
CA VAL A 115 -18.25 -5.90 -2.05
C VAL A 115 -18.06 -7.21 -1.30
N ALA A 116 -18.52 -8.33 -1.86
CA ALA A 116 -18.33 -9.66 -1.27
C ALA A 116 -16.86 -10.06 -1.16
N VAL A 117 -16.08 -9.84 -2.22
CA VAL A 117 -14.63 -10.12 -2.24
C VAL A 117 -13.91 -9.32 -1.14
N VAL A 118 -14.21 -8.04 -1.01
CA VAL A 118 -13.58 -7.20 0.03
C VAL A 118 -14.07 -7.60 1.42
N GLY A 119 -15.37 -7.77 1.61
CA GLY A 119 -15.96 -8.12 2.91
C GLY A 119 -15.54 -9.51 3.39
N VAL A 120 -15.76 -10.54 2.57
CA VAL A 120 -15.37 -11.93 2.90
C VAL A 120 -13.86 -12.06 2.97
N GLY A 121 -13.12 -11.37 2.08
CA GLY A 121 -11.67 -11.36 2.10
C GLY A 121 -11.11 -10.81 3.42
N ILE A 122 -11.59 -9.65 3.90
CA ILE A 122 -11.16 -9.07 5.18
C ILE A 122 -11.56 -9.97 6.34
N LEU A 123 -12.84 -10.32 6.47
CA LEU A 123 -13.34 -11.11 7.59
C LEU A 123 -12.73 -12.50 7.63
N GLY A 124 -12.64 -13.16 6.48
CA GLY A 124 -12.04 -14.48 6.35
C GLY A 124 -10.54 -14.49 6.66
N THR A 125 -9.78 -13.48 6.16
CA THR A 125 -8.36 -13.36 6.48
C THR A 125 -8.14 -13.09 7.97
N VAL A 126 -8.99 -12.28 8.61
CA VAL A 126 -8.91 -12.05 10.06
C VAL A 126 -9.15 -13.35 10.83
N GLN A 127 -10.10 -14.19 10.42
CA GLN A 127 -10.33 -15.49 11.05
C GLN A 127 -9.18 -16.47 10.79
N LEU A 128 -8.69 -16.55 9.55
CA LEU A 128 -7.51 -17.36 9.22
C LEU A 128 -6.28 -16.93 10.02
N GLY A 129 -6.07 -15.63 10.21
CA GLY A 129 -4.96 -15.11 11.02
C GLY A 129 -5.02 -15.57 12.48
N ARG A 130 -6.23 -15.65 13.06
CA ARG A 130 -6.45 -16.20 14.40
C ARG A 130 -6.11 -17.69 14.45
N LEU A 131 -6.55 -18.45 13.44
CA LEU A 131 -6.30 -19.90 13.36
C LEU A 131 -4.82 -20.23 13.16
N VAL A 132 -4.13 -19.46 12.32
CA VAL A 132 -2.69 -19.63 12.04
C VAL A 132 -1.82 -19.09 13.18
N GLY A 133 -2.38 -18.23 14.05
CA GLY A 133 -1.67 -17.63 15.17
C GLY A 133 -0.75 -16.48 14.76
N VAL A 134 -1.17 -15.67 13.77
CA VAL A 134 -0.47 -14.42 13.36
C VAL A 134 -0.94 -13.28 14.26
N GLY A 135 -0.04 -12.38 14.62
CA GLY A 135 -0.35 -11.20 15.43
C GLY A 135 -1.51 -10.36 14.83
N ARG A 136 -2.39 -9.84 15.69
CA ARG A 136 -3.61 -9.15 15.25
C ARG A 136 -3.34 -7.98 14.30
N HIS A 137 -2.32 -7.17 14.59
CA HIS A 137 -1.97 -6.00 13.77
C HIS A 137 -1.57 -6.43 12.35
N LEU A 138 -0.57 -7.31 12.23
CA LEU A 138 -0.12 -7.86 10.95
C LEU A 138 -1.28 -8.54 10.19
N THR A 139 -2.14 -9.28 10.90
CA THR A 139 -3.33 -9.93 10.30
C THR A 139 -4.27 -8.91 9.65
N VAL A 140 -4.55 -7.78 10.32
CA VAL A 140 -5.43 -6.73 9.77
C VAL A 140 -4.79 -6.06 8.55
N LEU A 141 -3.48 -5.81 8.59
CA LEU A 141 -2.75 -5.25 7.45
C LEU A 141 -2.79 -6.19 6.24
N ILE A 142 -2.54 -7.50 6.44
CA ILE A 142 -2.67 -8.52 5.39
C ILE A 142 -4.12 -8.55 4.87
N ALA A 143 -5.12 -8.58 5.76
CA ALA A 143 -6.52 -8.62 5.37
C ALA A 143 -6.91 -7.44 4.46
N CYS A 144 -6.53 -6.22 4.82
CA CYS A 144 -6.79 -5.03 4.00
C CYS A 144 -6.01 -5.04 2.69
N GLY A 145 -4.72 -5.37 2.73
CA GLY A 145 -3.86 -5.39 1.55
C GLY A 145 -4.34 -6.37 0.49
N PHE A 146 -4.63 -7.60 0.88
CA PHE A 146 -5.02 -8.67 -0.05
C PHE A 146 -6.46 -8.50 -0.58
N SER A 147 -7.34 -7.92 0.24
CA SER A 147 -8.75 -7.78 -0.14
C SER A 147 -9.06 -6.50 -0.92
N ILE A 148 -8.27 -5.44 -0.82
CA ILE A 148 -8.59 -4.13 -1.45
C ILE A 148 -7.63 -3.87 -2.63
N CYS A 149 -6.48 -3.25 -2.37
CA CYS A 149 -5.60 -2.76 -3.43
C CYS A 149 -4.10 -2.89 -3.15
N GLY A 150 -3.71 -3.87 -2.36
CA GLY A 150 -2.30 -4.16 -2.13
C GLY A 150 -1.63 -3.23 -1.12
N ALA A 151 -0.42 -2.79 -1.42
CA ALA A 151 0.41 -1.97 -0.55
C ALA A 151 -0.26 -0.65 -0.14
N ALA A 152 -1.06 -0.04 -1.01
CA ALA A 152 -1.81 1.17 -0.70
C ALA A 152 -2.82 0.96 0.44
N ALA A 153 -3.53 -0.18 0.44
CA ALA A 153 -4.47 -0.53 1.50
C ALA A 153 -3.75 -0.90 2.81
N VAL A 154 -2.58 -1.57 2.72
CA VAL A 154 -1.73 -1.82 3.89
C VAL A 154 -1.32 -0.52 4.55
N ALA A 155 -0.80 0.45 3.78
CA ALA A 155 -0.37 1.74 4.31
C ALA A 155 -1.53 2.58 4.88
N ALA A 156 -2.71 2.51 4.25
CA ALA A 156 -3.91 3.14 4.76
C ALA A 156 -4.35 2.53 6.10
N ALA A 157 -4.38 1.20 6.19
CA ALA A 157 -4.73 0.47 7.40
C ALA A 157 -3.71 0.72 8.52
N ALA A 158 -2.40 0.72 8.22
CA ALA A 158 -1.35 1.07 9.17
C ALA A 158 -1.56 2.47 9.75
N GLY A 159 -1.84 3.47 8.89
CA GLY A 159 -2.10 4.82 9.36
C GLY A 159 -3.36 4.97 10.24
N VAL A 160 -4.27 4.00 10.24
CA VAL A 160 -5.42 3.97 11.18
C VAL A 160 -5.05 3.21 12.46
N THR A 161 -4.37 2.06 12.33
CA THR A 161 -4.14 1.13 13.44
C THR A 161 -2.85 1.39 14.21
N ASP A 162 -1.91 2.09 13.59
CA ASP A 162 -0.58 2.40 14.14
C ASP A 162 -0.13 3.81 13.67
N PRO A 163 -0.81 4.88 14.12
CA PRO A 163 -0.54 6.25 13.65
C PRO A 163 0.85 6.76 14.05
N ASP A 164 1.44 6.23 15.10
CA ASP A 164 2.75 6.62 15.62
C ASP A 164 3.91 5.75 15.09
N ASP A 165 3.61 4.80 14.18
CA ASP A 165 4.56 3.89 13.52
C ASP A 165 5.37 3.00 14.48
N GLU A 166 4.80 2.60 15.60
CA GLU A 166 5.44 1.72 16.58
C GLU A 166 5.66 0.29 16.05
N ARG A 167 4.91 -0.10 15.01
CA ARG A 167 4.91 -1.45 14.39
C ARG A 167 5.22 -1.38 12.89
N GLU A 168 6.17 -0.55 12.50
CA GLU A 168 6.58 -0.40 11.10
C GLU A 168 6.99 -1.74 10.46
N GLU A 169 7.57 -2.67 11.24
CA GLU A 169 7.97 -4.01 10.78
C GLU A 169 6.77 -4.83 10.26
N ASP A 170 5.61 -4.75 10.91
CA ASP A 170 4.39 -5.41 10.45
C ASP A 170 3.91 -4.83 9.12
N THR A 171 4.00 -3.50 8.97
CA THR A 171 3.62 -2.80 7.73
C THR A 171 4.52 -3.22 6.57
N VAL A 172 5.82 -3.21 6.78
CA VAL A 172 6.82 -3.64 5.79
C VAL A 172 6.61 -5.12 5.42
N THR A 173 6.37 -5.98 6.41
CA THR A 173 6.10 -7.40 6.20
C THR A 173 4.82 -7.62 5.37
N ALA A 174 3.73 -6.93 5.70
CA ALA A 174 2.47 -7.03 4.96
C ALA A 174 2.63 -6.57 3.51
N VAL A 175 3.35 -5.46 3.27
CA VAL A 175 3.65 -4.97 1.92
C VAL A 175 4.49 -5.98 1.14
N ALA A 176 5.54 -6.55 1.74
CA ALA A 176 6.37 -7.55 1.09
C ALA A 176 5.56 -8.78 0.68
N LEU A 177 4.69 -9.28 1.56
CA LEU A 177 3.81 -10.43 1.29
C LEU A 177 2.81 -10.14 0.16
N VAL A 178 2.19 -8.95 0.16
CA VAL A 178 1.26 -8.51 -0.89
C VAL A 178 1.96 -8.48 -2.24
N VAL A 179 3.15 -7.89 -2.31
CA VAL A 179 3.91 -7.80 -3.56
C VAL A 179 4.32 -9.18 -4.03
N LEU A 180 4.83 -10.02 -3.14
CA LEU A 180 5.24 -11.39 -3.46
C LEU A 180 4.07 -12.22 -4.02
N CYS A 181 2.98 -12.33 -3.25
CA CYS A 181 1.81 -13.11 -3.67
C CYS A 181 1.15 -12.52 -4.92
N GLY A 182 1.04 -11.20 -5.00
CA GLY A 182 0.45 -10.53 -6.15
C GLY A 182 1.30 -10.69 -7.42
N SER A 183 2.62 -10.71 -7.32
CA SER A 183 3.50 -10.99 -8.46
C SER A 183 3.34 -12.43 -8.96
N LEU A 184 3.18 -13.39 -8.07
CA LEU A 184 2.85 -14.78 -8.44
C LEU A 184 1.50 -14.83 -9.17
N MET A 185 0.52 -14.05 -8.76
CA MET A 185 -0.81 -14.02 -9.37
C MET A 185 -0.81 -13.49 -10.81
N ILE A 186 0.20 -12.72 -11.24
CA ILE A 186 0.36 -12.29 -12.64
C ILE A 186 0.45 -13.49 -13.59
N VAL A 187 1.07 -14.56 -13.12
CA VAL A 187 1.23 -15.80 -13.89
C VAL A 187 0.13 -16.81 -13.56
N LEU A 188 -0.17 -16.98 -12.26
CA LEU A 188 -1.09 -18.02 -11.80
C LEU A 188 -2.53 -17.78 -12.25
N VAL A 189 -3.01 -16.53 -12.26
CA VAL A 189 -4.41 -16.23 -12.65
C VAL A 189 -4.64 -16.47 -14.14
N PRO A 190 -3.82 -15.94 -15.07
CA PRO A 190 -3.97 -16.26 -16.49
C PRO A 190 -3.84 -17.76 -16.79
N ALA A 191 -2.87 -18.45 -16.17
CA ALA A 191 -2.69 -19.89 -16.35
C ALA A 191 -3.90 -20.70 -15.85
N ALA A 192 -4.40 -20.36 -14.64
CA ALA A 192 -5.59 -21.03 -14.10
C ALA A 192 -6.85 -20.71 -14.92
N ALA A 193 -7.02 -19.48 -15.40
CA ALA A 193 -8.10 -19.11 -16.30
C ALA A 193 -8.08 -19.97 -17.58
N ALA A 194 -6.92 -20.09 -18.20
CA ALA A 194 -6.76 -20.93 -19.40
C ALA A 194 -7.09 -22.41 -19.12
N LEU A 195 -6.62 -22.96 -18.01
CA LEU A 195 -6.91 -24.36 -17.60
C LEU A 195 -8.40 -24.59 -17.32
N MET A 196 -9.12 -23.59 -16.82
CA MET A 196 -10.55 -23.64 -16.55
C MET A 196 -11.41 -23.29 -17.79
N GLY A 197 -10.80 -22.96 -18.93
CA GLY A 197 -11.52 -22.53 -20.13
C GLY A 197 -12.14 -21.14 -20.01
N LEU A 198 -11.68 -20.31 -19.07
CA LEU A 198 -12.13 -18.91 -18.95
C LEU A 198 -11.36 -18.04 -19.92
N HIS A 199 -12.06 -17.27 -20.73
CA HIS A 199 -11.45 -16.43 -21.77
C HIS A 199 -12.06 -15.01 -21.77
N GLY A 200 -11.40 -14.07 -22.43
CA GLY A 200 -11.91 -12.72 -22.68
C GLY A 200 -12.29 -11.99 -21.38
N GLU A 201 -13.47 -11.41 -21.40
CA GLU A 201 -13.96 -10.58 -20.30
C GLU A 201 -14.11 -11.34 -18.98
N THR A 202 -14.62 -12.58 -19.02
CA THR A 202 -14.78 -13.40 -17.79
C THR A 202 -13.46 -13.64 -17.07
N ALA A 203 -12.40 -13.98 -17.80
CA ALA A 203 -11.07 -14.11 -17.24
C ALA A 203 -10.53 -12.74 -16.71
N GLY A 204 -10.80 -11.66 -17.45
CA GLY A 204 -10.50 -10.29 -17.03
C GLY A 204 -11.19 -9.88 -15.73
N LEU A 205 -12.50 -10.12 -15.61
CA LEU A 205 -13.28 -9.86 -14.39
C LEU A 205 -12.67 -10.60 -13.19
N TRP A 206 -12.35 -11.89 -13.37
CA TRP A 206 -11.69 -12.68 -12.31
C TRP A 206 -10.32 -12.12 -11.95
N ALA A 207 -9.47 -11.77 -12.92
CA ALA A 207 -8.16 -11.19 -12.67
C ALA A 207 -8.27 -9.87 -11.87
N GLY A 208 -9.17 -8.97 -12.25
CA GLY A 208 -9.41 -7.71 -11.53
C GLY A 208 -9.94 -7.92 -10.11
N ALA A 209 -10.83 -8.93 -9.95
CA ALA A 209 -11.43 -9.25 -8.65
C ALA A 209 -10.48 -10.03 -7.71
N SER A 210 -9.47 -10.75 -8.21
CA SER A 210 -8.59 -11.61 -7.43
C SER A 210 -7.21 -11.01 -7.14
N ILE A 211 -6.54 -10.43 -8.12
CA ILE A 211 -5.15 -9.93 -7.99
C ILE A 211 -5.06 -8.73 -7.06
N HIS A 212 -3.92 -8.56 -6.38
CA HIS A 212 -3.82 -7.64 -5.24
C HIS A 212 -3.59 -6.19 -5.65
N GLU A 213 -2.78 -5.88 -6.68
CA GLU A 213 -2.43 -4.52 -7.06
C GLU A 213 -2.87 -4.17 -8.49
N VAL A 214 -3.17 -2.88 -8.74
CA VAL A 214 -3.60 -2.39 -10.07
C VAL A 214 -2.58 -2.73 -11.14
N ALA A 215 -1.29 -2.50 -10.88
CA ALA A 215 -0.22 -2.78 -11.83
C ALA A 215 -0.10 -4.27 -12.19
N GLN A 216 -0.32 -5.15 -11.22
CA GLN A 216 -0.33 -6.60 -11.43
C GLN A 216 -1.57 -7.04 -12.23
N VAL A 217 -2.72 -6.39 -12.02
CA VAL A 217 -3.95 -6.60 -12.81
C VAL A 217 -3.72 -6.21 -14.27
N VAL A 218 -3.05 -5.09 -14.51
CA VAL A 218 -2.72 -4.63 -15.88
C VAL A 218 -1.85 -5.68 -16.59
N ALA A 219 -0.83 -6.19 -15.91
CA ALA A 219 0.05 -7.21 -16.44
C ALA A 219 -0.69 -8.52 -16.74
N ALA A 220 -1.52 -9.01 -15.79
CA ALA A 220 -2.30 -10.23 -15.97
C ALA A 220 -3.40 -10.08 -17.05
N GLY A 221 -4.11 -8.94 -17.09
CA GLY A 221 -5.11 -8.66 -18.12
C GLY A 221 -4.50 -8.59 -19.53
N GLY A 222 -3.30 -8.03 -19.63
CA GLY A 222 -2.52 -8.07 -20.88
C GLY A 222 -2.17 -9.51 -21.31
N ALA A 223 -1.77 -10.36 -20.35
CA ALA A 223 -1.43 -11.77 -20.60
C ALA A 223 -2.66 -12.64 -20.93
N ILE A 224 -3.85 -12.31 -20.44
CA ILE A 224 -5.11 -13.02 -20.75
C ILE A 224 -5.55 -12.79 -22.21
N GLY A 225 -5.20 -11.64 -22.81
CA GLY A 225 -5.56 -11.34 -24.19
C GLY A 225 -5.68 -9.85 -24.49
N GLY A 226 -5.37 -8.98 -23.54
CA GLY A 226 -5.47 -7.52 -23.73
C GLY A 226 -6.90 -7.03 -23.98
N GLY A 227 -7.03 -5.91 -24.69
CA GLY A 227 -8.34 -5.38 -25.13
C GLY A 227 -9.40 -5.35 -24.03
N ALA A 228 -10.58 -5.94 -24.31
CA ALA A 228 -11.69 -5.97 -23.38
C ALA A 228 -11.35 -6.65 -22.04
N ALA A 229 -10.60 -7.75 -22.05
CA ALA A 229 -10.19 -8.45 -20.83
C ALA A 229 -9.38 -7.54 -19.90
N LEU A 230 -8.42 -6.79 -20.45
CA LEU A 230 -7.64 -5.81 -19.69
C LEU A 230 -8.52 -4.67 -19.15
N THR A 231 -9.40 -4.13 -19.97
CA THR A 231 -10.27 -3.03 -19.59
C THR A 231 -11.16 -3.41 -18.40
N VAL A 232 -11.92 -4.52 -18.48
CA VAL A 232 -12.79 -4.95 -17.39
C VAL A 232 -12.00 -5.32 -16.13
N ALA A 233 -10.81 -5.93 -16.29
CA ALA A 233 -9.95 -6.25 -15.16
C ALA A 233 -9.54 -5.00 -14.39
N VAL A 234 -9.14 -3.94 -15.10
CA VAL A 234 -8.76 -2.65 -14.48
C VAL A 234 -9.97 -2.00 -13.81
N ILE A 235 -11.13 -1.95 -14.46
CA ILE A 235 -12.35 -1.34 -13.90
C ILE A 235 -12.76 -2.05 -12.61
N VAL A 236 -12.80 -3.39 -12.61
CA VAL A 236 -13.10 -4.18 -11.39
C VAL A 236 -12.10 -3.89 -10.29
N LYS A 237 -10.80 -3.81 -10.62
CA LYS A 237 -9.78 -3.46 -9.64
C LYS A 237 -9.97 -2.06 -9.08
N LEU A 238 -10.33 -1.09 -9.90
CA LEU A 238 -10.62 0.27 -9.45
C LEU A 238 -11.87 0.33 -8.56
N ALA A 239 -12.89 -0.50 -8.84
CA ALA A 239 -14.05 -0.67 -7.96
C ALA A 239 -13.63 -1.17 -6.57
N ARG A 240 -12.68 -2.13 -6.50
CA ARG A 240 -12.11 -2.56 -5.21
C ARG A 240 -11.32 -1.45 -4.51
N VAL A 241 -10.56 -0.64 -5.26
CA VAL A 241 -9.85 0.53 -4.69
C VAL A 241 -10.83 1.51 -4.06
N LEU A 242 -12.00 1.74 -4.67
CA LEU A 242 -13.04 2.62 -4.12
C LEU A 242 -13.52 2.12 -2.74
N MET A 243 -13.51 0.80 -2.50
CA MET A 243 -13.86 0.22 -1.19
C MET A 243 -12.89 0.61 -0.06
N LEU A 244 -11.72 1.19 -0.39
CA LEU A 244 -10.79 1.71 0.60
C LEU A 244 -11.46 2.74 1.52
N ALA A 245 -12.28 3.62 0.96
CA ALA A 245 -12.93 4.68 1.71
C ALA A 245 -13.89 4.15 2.81
N PRO A 246 -14.90 3.32 2.52
CA PRO A 246 -15.78 2.79 3.54
C PRO A 246 -15.06 1.86 4.53
N VAL A 247 -14.08 1.06 4.08
CA VAL A 247 -13.33 0.18 4.97
C VAL A 247 -12.50 0.99 5.96
N MET A 248 -11.77 2.01 5.51
CA MET A 248 -10.99 2.87 6.41
C MET A 248 -11.89 3.66 7.36
N ALA A 249 -13.06 4.11 6.93
CA ALA A 249 -14.03 4.77 7.81
C ALA A 249 -14.50 3.83 8.93
N VAL A 250 -14.88 2.58 8.59
CA VAL A 250 -15.29 1.56 9.58
C VAL A 250 -14.15 1.25 10.55
N MET A 251 -12.93 1.06 10.07
CA MET A 251 -11.76 0.80 10.91
C MET A 251 -11.47 1.99 11.86
N SER A 252 -11.52 3.21 11.36
CA SER A 252 -11.33 4.41 12.17
C SER A 252 -12.41 4.54 13.25
N MET A 253 -13.67 4.23 12.92
CA MET A 253 -14.78 4.21 13.91
C MET A 253 -14.56 3.13 14.97
N GLN A 254 -14.11 1.94 14.60
CA GLN A 254 -13.81 0.86 15.54
C GLN A 254 -12.64 1.24 16.45
N GLN A 255 -11.58 1.83 15.91
CA GLN A 255 -10.42 2.29 16.69
C GLN A 255 -10.82 3.34 17.73
N ARG A 256 -11.68 4.29 17.35
CA ARG A 256 -12.21 5.30 18.29
C ARG A 256 -13.06 4.71 19.41
N ARG A 257 -13.81 3.62 19.13
CA ARG A 257 -14.64 2.94 20.15
C ARG A 257 -13.81 2.16 21.17
N HIS A 258 -12.63 1.65 20.75
CA HIS A 258 -11.81 0.75 21.58
C HIS A 258 -10.63 1.43 22.26
N GLY A 259 -10.25 2.63 21.86
CA GLY A 259 -9.07 3.28 22.38
C GLY A 259 -9.16 4.78 22.34
N ALA A 260 -9.57 5.41 23.43
CA ALA A 260 -9.14 6.77 23.75
C ALA A 260 -9.52 7.11 25.18
N LYS A 261 -8.68 6.72 26.12
CA LYS A 261 -8.71 7.45 27.40
C LYS A 261 -7.73 8.62 27.41
N ASP A 262 -6.60 8.59 26.64
CA ASP A 262 -5.58 9.64 26.74
C ASP A 262 -4.76 9.92 25.44
N GLY A 263 -5.22 9.55 24.24
CA GLY A 263 -4.47 9.73 22.99
C GLY A 263 -5.15 10.58 21.92
N LYS A 264 -4.38 11.12 20.97
CA LYS A 264 -4.88 11.78 19.76
C LYS A 264 -5.76 10.80 18.98
N GLN A 265 -7.06 11.09 18.88
CA GLN A 265 -7.97 10.23 18.11
C GLN A 265 -7.61 10.32 16.62
N PRO A 266 -7.46 9.17 15.91
CA PRO A 266 -7.26 9.21 14.48
C PRO A 266 -8.44 9.90 13.79
N PRO A 267 -8.23 10.65 12.69
CA PRO A 267 -9.31 11.27 11.95
C PRO A 267 -10.29 10.18 11.46
N LEU A 268 -11.59 10.51 11.41
CA LEU A 268 -12.64 9.57 10.93
C LEU A 268 -12.35 9.05 9.53
N VAL A 269 -11.87 9.94 8.67
CA VAL A 269 -11.39 9.62 7.33
C VAL A 269 -10.04 10.28 7.16
N GLN A 270 -9.06 9.52 6.70
CA GLN A 270 -7.73 10.06 6.43
C GLN A 270 -7.80 11.04 5.26
N LEU A 271 -7.10 12.17 5.36
CA LEU A 271 -7.16 13.26 4.38
C LEU A 271 -6.87 12.79 2.93
N PHE A 272 -5.94 11.85 2.74
CA PHE A 272 -5.66 11.34 1.41
C PHE A 272 -6.81 10.49 0.82
N VAL A 273 -7.62 9.83 1.67
CA VAL A 273 -8.83 9.11 1.21
C VAL A 273 -9.88 10.10 0.74
N VAL A 274 -10.05 11.23 1.45
CA VAL A 274 -10.91 12.33 1.00
C VAL A 274 -10.40 12.89 -0.32
N GLY A 275 -9.10 13.11 -0.45
CA GLY A 275 -8.47 13.55 -1.69
C GLY A 275 -8.68 12.57 -2.85
N PHE A 276 -8.55 11.27 -2.60
CA PHE A 276 -8.85 10.23 -3.58
C PHE A 276 -10.31 10.30 -4.07
N LEU A 277 -11.28 10.35 -3.14
CA LEU A 277 -12.70 10.48 -3.50
C LEU A 277 -12.99 11.78 -4.26
N ALA A 278 -12.37 12.90 -3.87
CA ALA A 278 -12.49 14.16 -4.58
C ALA A 278 -11.99 14.03 -6.03
N MET A 279 -10.87 13.34 -6.27
CA MET A 279 -10.36 13.11 -7.62
C MET A 279 -11.26 12.16 -8.43
N VAL A 280 -11.89 11.15 -7.80
CA VAL A 280 -12.93 10.31 -8.43
C VAL A 280 -14.11 11.16 -8.89
N LEU A 281 -14.60 12.09 -8.05
CA LEU A 281 -15.69 12.99 -8.40
C LEU A 281 -15.28 13.95 -9.52
N VAL A 282 -14.09 14.54 -9.44
CA VAL A 282 -13.55 15.39 -10.51
C VAL A 282 -13.52 14.62 -11.84
N ARG A 283 -12.98 13.40 -11.86
CA ARG A 283 -12.92 12.56 -13.06
C ARG A 283 -14.30 12.21 -13.61
N SER A 284 -15.28 12.03 -12.71
CA SER A 284 -16.63 11.57 -13.09
C SER A 284 -17.55 12.69 -13.60
N PHE A 285 -17.37 13.90 -13.07
CA PHE A 285 -18.31 15.02 -13.35
C PHE A 285 -17.68 16.16 -14.16
N MET A 286 -16.34 16.18 -14.31
CA MET A 286 -15.67 17.20 -15.11
C MET A 286 -15.07 16.60 -16.38
N PRO A 287 -15.33 17.15 -17.58
CA PRO A 287 -14.66 16.74 -18.81
C PRO A 287 -13.21 17.20 -18.78
N LEU A 288 -12.32 16.34 -18.28
CA LEU A 288 -10.88 16.63 -18.23
C LEU A 288 -10.26 16.37 -19.60
N PRO A 289 -9.43 17.29 -20.13
CA PRO A 289 -8.67 17.09 -21.35
C PRO A 289 -7.73 15.89 -21.20
N GLU A 290 -7.56 15.12 -22.28
CA GLU A 290 -6.71 13.92 -22.29
C GLU A 290 -5.27 14.17 -21.79
N PRO A 291 -4.58 15.28 -22.17
CA PRO A 291 -3.24 15.59 -21.63
C PRO A 291 -3.19 15.74 -20.10
N VAL A 292 -4.29 16.20 -19.48
CA VAL A 292 -4.37 16.31 -18.00
C VAL A 292 -4.47 14.92 -17.36
N LEU A 293 -5.23 14.01 -17.97
CA LEU A 293 -5.35 12.63 -17.50
C LEU A 293 -4.04 11.86 -17.66
N GLU A 294 -3.37 12.03 -18.80
CA GLU A 294 -2.06 11.43 -19.06
C GLU A 294 -1.00 11.94 -18.06
N ALA A 295 -0.92 13.27 -17.88
CA ALA A 295 -0.01 13.87 -16.91
C ALA A 295 -0.31 13.39 -15.47
N GLY A 296 -1.60 13.29 -15.11
CA GLY A 296 -2.05 12.74 -13.83
C GLY A 296 -1.64 11.29 -13.63
N SER A 297 -1.79 10.45 -14.66
CA SER A 297 -1.38 9.04 -14.66
C SER A 297 0.14 8.88 -14.56
N LEU A 298 0.90 9.70 -15.31
CA LEU A 298 2.36 9.70 -15.26
C LEU A 298 2.87 10.10 -13.87
N LEU A 299 2.34 11.19 -13.31
CA LEU A 299 2.72 11.67 -11.99
C LEU A 299 2.32 10.67 -10.90
N GLN A 300 1.12 10.10 -10.98
CA GLN A 300 0.67 9.03 -10.07
C GLN A 300 1.64 7.84 -10.10
N THR A 301 2.01 7.37 -11.28
CA THR A 301 2.95 6.24 -11.43
C THR A 301 4.32 6.58 -10.84
N LEU A 302 4.84 7.78 -11.10
CA LEU A 302 6.10 8.27 -10.54
C LEU A 302 6.08 8.27 -9.01
N LEU A 303 5.04 8.86 -8.41
CA LEU A 303 4.92 8.96 -6.95
C LEU A 303 4.76 7.59 -6.30
N LEU A 304 3.95 6.71 -6.89
CA LEU A 304 3.77 5.35 -6.39
C LEU A 304 5.03 4.50 -6.57
N ALA A 305 5.74 4.60 -7.69
CA ALA A 305 6.99 3.87 -7.90
C ALA A 305 8.08 4.33 -6.91
N ALA A 306 8.21 5.64 -6.66
CA ALA A 306 9.12 6.16 -5.65
C ALA A 306 8.77 5.66 -4.23
N ALA A 307 7.49 5.61 -3.90
CA ALA A 307 7.00 5.06 -2.64
C ALA A 307 7.27 3.55 -2.53
N MET A 308 7.05 2.78 -3.62
CA MET A 308 7.32 1.35 -3.68
C MET A 308 8.81 1.05 -3.50
N PHE A 309 9.70 1.83 -4.13
CA PHE A 309 11.13 1.73 -3.88
C PHE A 309 11.45 1.95 -2.40
N ALA A 310 10.93 3.03 -1.81
CA ALA A 310 11.18 3.36 -0.41
C ALA A 310 10.65 2.27 0.54
N LEU A 311 9.46 1.72 0.30
CA LEU A 311 8.93 0.56 1.05
C LEU A 311 9.82 -0.67 0.85
N GLY A 312 10.28 -0.93 -0.38
CA GLY A 312 11.20 -2.01 -0.69
C GLY A 312 12.50 -1.94 0.11
N THR A 313 13.03 -0.73 0.34
CA THR A 313 14.25 -0.55 1.15
C THR A 313 14.07 -0.92 2.63
N GLY A 314 12.83 -0.94 3.13
CA GLY A 314 12.49 -1.44 4.46
C GLY A 314 12.49 -2.97 4.56
N VAL A 315 12.34 -3.69 3.43
CA VAL A 315 12.25 -5.14 3.40
C VAL A 315 13.64 -5.77 3.55
N ARG A 316 13.94 -6.28 4.74
CA ARG A 316 15.18 -7.04 5.00
C ARG A 316 14.89 -8.53 5.03
N ILE A 317 15.56 -9.30 4.18
CA ILE A 317 15.40 -10.75 4.09
C ILE A 317 15.74 -11.44 5.42
N SER A 318 16.70 -10.90 6.17
CA SER A 318 17.05 -11.38 7.51
C SER A 318 15.89 -11.26 8.50
N LEU A 319 15.14 -10.15 8.46
CA LEU A 319 13.94 -9.95 9.30
C LEU A 319 12.80 -10.86 8.84
N LEU A 320 12.56 -11.00 7.53
CA LEU A 320 11.54 -11.92 7.02
C LEU A 320 11.77 -13.37 7.48
N LYS A 321 13.02 -13.82 7.57
CA LYS A 321 13.36 -15.15 8.12
C LYS A 321 13.01 -15.28 9.60
N GLN A 322 13.08 -14.19 10.38
CA GLN A 322 12.73 -14.16 11.81
C GLN A 322 11.21 -14.16 12.05
N VAL A 323 10.44 -13.59 11.13
CA VAL A 323 8.96 -13.54 11.20
C VAL A 323 8.33 -14.96 11.18
N GLY A 324 9.05 -15.94 10.65
CA GLY A 324 8.62 -17.33 10.61
C GLY A 324 7.61 -17.62 9.49
N PRO A 325 7.15 -18.90 9.37
CA PRO A 325 6.32 -19.32 8.23
C PRO A 325 4.84 -18.91 8.33
N ARG A 326 4.34 -18.55 9.51
CA ARG A 326 2.91 -18.27 9.75
C ARG A 326 2.36 -17.11 8.90
N PRO A 327 3.01 -15.94 8.78
CA PRO A 327 2.54 -14.86 7.92
C PRO A 327 2.53 -15.23 6.44
N PHE A 328 3.48 -16.05 5.97
CA PHE A 328 3.49 -16.56 4.59
C PHE A 328 2.31 -17.49 4.33
N LEU A 329 2.02 -18.38 5.27
CA LEU A 329 0.83 -19.26 5.22
C LEU A 329 -0.45 -18.44 5.19
N LEU A 330 -0.57 -17.42 6.06
CA LEU A 330 -1.73 -16.54 6.07
C LEU A 330 -1.88 -15.79 4.74
N ALA A 331 -0.80 -15.28 4.18
CA ALA A 331 -0.79 -14.59 2.89
C ALA A 331 -1.26 -15.51 1.75
N ALA A 332 -0.75 -16.75 1.71
CA ALA A 332 -1.16 -17.75 0.73
C ALA A 332 -2.66 -18.10 0.88
N LEU A 333 -3.11 -18.37 2.10
CA LEU A 333 -4.52 -18.68 2.39
C LEU A 333 -5.44 -17.50 2.06
N SER A 334 -5.02 -16.26 2.36
CA SER A 334 -5.75 -15.05 2.01
C SER A 334 -5.85 -14.86 0.48
N THR A 335 -4.76 -15.11 -0.24
CA THR A 335 -4.74 -15.09 -1.71
C THR A 335 -5.74 -16.10 -2.29
N VAL A 336 -5.70 -17.35 -1.82
CA VAL A 336 -6.63 -18.41 -2.26
C VAL A 336 -8.07 -18.03 -1.93
N LEU A 337 -8.33 -17.55 -0.70
CA LEU A 337 -9.66 -17.11 -0.29
C LEU A 337 -10.22 -16.03 -1.21
N VAL A 338 -9.46 -14.96 -1.42
CA VAL A 338 -9.88 -13.83 -2.27
C VAL A 338 -10.10 -14.29 -3.71
N ALA A 339 -9.18 -15.10 -4.25
CA ALA A 339 -9.29 -15.62 -5.62
C ALA A 339 -10.50 -16.55 -5.80
N SER A 340 -10.80 -17.40 -4.80
CA SER A 340 -11.94 -18.33 -4.83
C SER A 340 -13.27 -17.59 -4.73
N VAL A 341 -13.38 -16.62 -3.82
CA VAL A 341 -14.58 -15.77 -3.70
C VAL A 341 -14.82 -14.97 -4.97
N ALA A 342 -13.74 -14.42 -5.55
CA ALA A 342 -13.80 -13.70 -6.82
C ALA A 342 -14.26 -14.62 -7.96
N LEU A 343 -13.69 -15.83 -8.07
CA LEU A 343 -14.09 -16.80 -9.10
C LEU A 343 -15.55 -17.18 -8.96
N GLY A 344 -15.97 -17.60 -7.76
CA GLY A 344 -17.37 -17.96 -7.52
C GLY A 344 -18.33 -16.83 -7.83
N GLY A 345 -18.00 -15.60 -7.45
CA GLY A 345 -18.78 -14.42 -7.75
C GLY A 345 -18.86 -14.14 -9.26
N VAL A 346 -17.74 -14.17 -9.97
CA VAL A 346 -17.71 -13.94 -11.43
C VAL A 346 -18.53 -15.01 -12.17
N LEU A 347 -18.39 -16.29 -11.81
CA LEU A 347 -19.16 -17.38 -12.46
C LEU A 347 -20.66 -17.30 -12.20
N LEU A 348 -21.10 -16.57 -11.18
CA LEU A 348 -22.53 -16.35 -10.89
C LEU A 348 -23.14 -15.18 -11.68
N VAL A 349 -22.31 -14.21 -12.12
CA VAL A 349 -22.80 -12.95 -12.71
C VAL A 349 -22.34 -12.69 -14.14
N ALA A 350 -21.30 -13.40 -14.62
CA ALA A 350 -20.84 -13.41 -16.01
C ALA A 350 -21.47 -14.58 -16.77
#